data_634a01aaa47429d005e5f89fe1ccdcaf
#
_entry.id   634a01aaa47429d005e5f89fe1ccdcaf
#
_cell.length_a   1.000
_cell.length_b   1.000
_cell.length_c   1.000
_cell.angle_alpha   90.00
_cell.angle_beta   90.00
_cell.angle_gamma   90.00
#
_symmetry.space_group_name_H-M   'P 1'
#
loop_
_entity.id
_entity.type
_entity.pdbx_description
1 polymer ?
#
loop_
_entity_poly.entity_id
_entity_poly.type
_entity_poly.pdbx_seq_one_letter_code
_entity_poly.pdbx_strand_id
1 'polypeptide(L)'
;MRRREMLMEYRGAMKYLSVLGVVLLLVGAVACSKSKPKPLVPLALEPGVKPEAVALTEQGTQAYQARQFDDAKNYFSQAVAAAAQSGPAHYNYALALNALGDTEQARQQFLEAANLAPGDKVIWDSPALRPFGNPDSQKKAAKEHPTTTSRPGIGSGPR
;
A
#
# COMPACT_ATOMS: atom_id res chain seq x y z
N MET A 1 -1.88 -23.72 70.09
CA MET A 1 -0.68 -23.38 69.33
C MET A 1 -0.80 -23.68 67.80
N ARG A 2 -1.46 -24.73 67.33
CA ARG A 2 -1.59 -25.11 65.88
C ARG A 2 -2.31 -24.09 64.95
N ARG A 3 -3.20 -23.24 65.51
CA ARG A 3 -3.99 -22.32 64.69
C ARG A 3 -3.19 -21.11 64.16
N ARG A 4 -2.13 -20.73 64.85
CA ARG A 4 -1.29 -19.58 64.44
C ARG A 4 -0.31 -19.95 63.33
N GLU A 5 0.17 -21.16 63.31
CA GLU A 5 1.10 -21.66 62.28
C GLU A 5 0.40 -21.81 60.93
N MET A 6 -0.85 -22.35 60.89
CA MET A 6 -1.63 -22.43 59.66
C MET A 6 -1.94 -21.06 59.00
N LEU A 7 -2.13 -20.01 59.84
CA LEU A 7 -2.38 -18.68 59.30
C LEU A 7 -1.13 -18.01 58.75
N MET A 8 0.08 -18.37 59.20
CA MET A 8 1.33 -17.88 58.63
C MET A 8 1.63 -18.53 57.28
N GLU A 9 1.38 -19.81 57.08
CA GLU A 9 1.55 -20.49 55.78
C GLU A 9 0.58 -19.96 54.73
N TYR A 10 -0.68 -19.69 55.12
CA TYR A 10 -1.69 -19.15 54.20
C TYR A 10 -1.36 -17.74 53.73
N ARG A 11 -0.72 -16.92 54.59
CA ARG A 11 -0.25 -15.56 54.22
C ARG A 11 0.92 -15.59 53.26
N GLY A 12 1.78 -16.62 53.35
CA GLY A 12 2.89 -16.82 52.41
C GLY A 12 2.38 -17.24 51.04
N ALA A 13 1.51 -18.23 50.98
CA ALA A 13 0.94 -18.73 49.72
C ALA A 13 0.15 -17.65 48.96
N MET A 14 -0.57 -16.78 49.66
CA MET A 14 -1.34 -15.69 49.03
C MET A 14 -0.43 -14.63 48.38
N LYS A 15 0.76 -14.38 48.92
CA LYS A 15 1.75 -13.47 48.35
C LYS A 15 2.33 -13.99 47.03
N TYR A 16 2.59 -15.29 46.94
CA TYR A 16 3.09 -15.95 45.73
C TYR A 16 2.01 -16.01 44.65
N LEU A 17 0.75 -16.25 45.00
CA LEU A 17 -0.38 -16.22 44.07
C LEU A 17 -0.60 -14.84 43.46
N SER A 18 -0.45 -13.78 44.26
CA SER A 18 -0.59 -12.40 43.74
C SER A 18 0.56 -12.00 42.82
N VAL A 19 1.80 -12.43 43.13
CA VAL A 19 2.98 -12.18 42.26
C VAL A 19 2.86 -12.98 40.97
N LEU A 20 2.42 -14.24 41.03
CA LEU A 20 2.21 -15.08 39.85
C LEU A 20 1.11 -14.48 38.94
N GLY A 21 0.03 -13.95 39.50
CA GLY A 21 -1.03 -13.27 38.75
C GLY A 21 -0.55 -12.02 38.03
N VAL A 22 0.30 -11.21 38.68
CA VAL A 22 0.88 -9.99 38.07
C VAL A 22 1.87 -10.36 36.95
N VAL A 23 2.68 -11.41 37.13
CA VAL A 23 3.63 -11.88 36.10
C VAL A 23 2.87 -12.44 34.89
N LEU A 24 1.76 -13.17 35.09
CA LEU A 24 0.93 -13.68 33.98
C LEU A 24 0.25 -12.53 33.19
N LEU A 25 -0.17 -11.46 33.88
CA LEU A 25 -0.74 -10.27 33.23
C LEU A 25 0.29 -9.48 32.41
N LEU A 26 1.57 -9.48 32.83
CA LEU A 26 2.64 -8.79 32.10
C LEU A 26 3.09 -9.56 30.85
N VAL A 27 2.98 -10.90 30.82
CA VAL A 27 3.35 -11.72 29.66
C VAL A 27 2.27 -11.68 28.56
N GLY A 28 1.01 -11.39 28.93
CA GLY A 28 -0.12 -11.32 27.97
C GLY A 28 -0.12 -10.07 27.06
N ALA A 29 0.78 -9.10 27.27
CA ALA A 29 0.83 -7.85 26.52
C ALA A 29 1.83 -7.87 25.33
N VAL A 30 2.26 -9.04 24.85
CA VAL A 30 2.89 -9.15 23.53
C VAL A 30 1.76 -9.06 22.50
N ALA A 31 1.10 -7.89 22.47
CA ALA A 31 0.19 -7.54 21.41
C ALA A 31 0.98 -7.58 20.11
N CYS A 32 0.52 -8.39 19.15
CA CYS A 32 0.95 -8.34 17.77
C CYS A 32 0.96 -6.87 17.34
N SER A 33 2.13 -6.26 17.28
CA SER A 33 2.34 -4.96 16.68
C SER A 33 2.11 -5.13 15.19
N LYS A 34 0.83 -5.07 14.77
CA LYS A 34 0.52 -4.87 13.35
C LYS A 34 1.19 -3.55 13.00
N SER A 35 2.27 -3.62 12.22
CA SER A 35 2.92 -2.43 11.68
C SER A 35 1.82 -1.54 11.08
N LYS A 36 1.69 -0.33 11.61
CA LYS A 36 0.73 0.63 11.05
C LYS A 36 1.04 0.77 9.57
N PRO A 37 0.04 0.71 8.68
CA PRO A 37 0.29 0.90 7.26
C PRO A 37 1.02 2.24 7.08
N LYS A 38 2.08 2.24 6.28
CA LYS A 38 2.79 3.48 5.96
C LYS A 38 1.80 4.44 5.33
N PRO A 39 1.78 5.72 5.77
CA PRO A 39 0.89 6.70 5.16
C PRO A 39 1.21 6.83 3.67
N LEU A 40 0.18 6.89 2.85
CA LEU A 40 0.30 7.18 1.42
C LEU A 40 0.60 8.68 1.29
N VAL A 41 1.84 9.00 0.92
CA VAL A 41 2.33 10.38 0.79
C VAL A 41 2.77 10.59 -0.66
N PRO A 42 2.41 11.74 -1.29
CA PRO A 42 2.92 12.10 -2.59
C PRO A 42 4.45 12.17 -2.60
N LEU A 43 5.05 11.80 -3.72
CA LEU A 43 6.49 11.75 -3.93
C LEU A 43 6.98 13.02 -4.65
N ALA A 44 8.20 13.44 -4.36
CA ALA A 44 8.91 14.41 -5.17
C ALA A 44 9.26 13.80 -6.55
N LEU A 45 9.34 14.65 -7.58
CA LEU A 45 9.76 14.20 -8.90
C LEU A 45 11.27 13.98 -8.94
N GLU A 46 11.72 13.23 -9.94
CA GLU A 46 13.13 12.94 -10.18
C GLU A 46 13.91 14.24 -10.57
N PRO A 47 15.21 14.30 -10.29
CA PRO A 47 16.05 15.40 -10.77
C PRO A 47 16.05 15.51 -12.30
N GLY A 48 15.97 16.72 -12.81
CA GLY A 48 16.01 16.99 -14.26
C GLY A 48 14.65 17.05 -14.94
N VAL A 49 13.57 16.82 -14.21
CA VAL A 49 12.20 17.07 -14.71
C VAL A 49 11.95 18.57 -14.85
N LYS A 50 11.08 18.96 -15.79
CA LYS A 50 10.73 20.37 -16.03
C LYS A 50 10.28 21.07 -14.74
N PRO A 51 10.74 22.30 -14.47
CA PRO A 51 10.36 23.05 -13.27
C PRO A 51 8.86 23.24 -13.10
N GLU A 52 8.13 23.35 -14.21
CA GLU A 52 6.67 23.43 -14.21
C GLU A 52 6.03 22.19 -13.58
N ALA A 53 6.48 20.98 -13.94
CA ALA A 53 5.98 19.74 -13.38
C ALA A 53 6.29 19.63 -11.87
N VAL A 54 7.45 20.12 -11.45
CA VAL A 54 7.83 20.17 -10.03
C VAL A 54 6.88 21.10 -9.26
N ALA A 55 6.66 22.33 -9.77
CA ALA A 55 5.76 23.29 -9.13
C ALA A 55 4.31 22.75 -9.03
N LEU A 56 3.81 22.10 -10.08
CA LEU A 56 2.49 21.48 -10.09
C LEU A 56 2.41 20.31 -9.06
N THR A 57 3.48 19.52 -8.96
CA THR A 57 3.57 18.45 -7.97
C THR A 57 3.56 18.98 -6.53
N GLU A 58 4.25 20.08 -6.27
CA GLU A 58 4.23 20.73 -4.95
C GLU A 58 2.84 21.25 -4.58
N GLN A 59 2.15 21.91 -5.51
CA GLN A 59 0.78 22.38 -5.32
C GLN A 59 -0.18 21.21 -5.09
N GLY A 60 -0.07 20.16 -5.89
CA GLY A 60 -0.85 18.95 -5.71
C GLY A 60 -0.59 18.26 -4.37
N THR A 61 0.66 18.26 -3.92
CA THR A 61 1.04 17.70 -2.61
C THR A 61 0.42 18.49 -1.46
N GLN A 62 0.45 19.83 -1.54
CA GLN A 62 -0.20 20.68 -0.54
C GLN A 62 -1.71 20.46 -0.50
N ALA A 63 -2.36 20.41 -1.66
CA ALA A 63 -3.79 20.13 -1.76
C ALA A 63 -4.14 18.72 -1.22
N TYR A 64 -3.33 17.72 -1.53
CA TYR A 64 -3.52 16.35 -1.03
C TYR A 64 -3.40 16.27 0.51
N GLN A 65 -2.42 16.95 1.08
CA GLN A 65 -2.23 17.05 2.54
C GLN A 65 -3.38 17.79 3.22
N ALA A 66 -3.93 18.81 2.55
CA ALA A 66 -5.12 19.54 2.98
C ALA A 66 -6.44 18.75 2.77
N ARG A 67 -6.37 17.53 2.21
CA ARG A 67 -7.51 16.68 1.83
C ARG A 67 -8.42 17.28 0.75
N GLN A 68 -7.92 18.23 -0.01
CA GLN A 68 -8.56 18.81 -1.18
C GLN A 68 -8.23 17.92 -2.40
N PHE A 69 -8.84 16.73 -2.45
CA PHE A 69 -8.44 15.68 -3.39
C PHE A 69 -8.78 16.02 -4.84
N ASP A 70 -9.82 16.81 -5.10
CA ASP A 70 -10.15 17.30 -6.44
C ASP A 70 -9.08 18.26 -6.97
N ASP A 71 -8.63 19.19 -6.14
CA ASP A 71 -7.55 20.11 -6.49
C ASP A 71 -6.24 19.36 -6.68
N ALA A 72 -5.92 18.41 -5.77
CA ALA A 72 -4.76 17.55 -5.90
C ALA A 72 -4.77 16.76 -7.21
N LYS A 73 -5.91 16.17 -7.58
CA LYS A 73 -6.12 15.48 -8.84
C LYS A 73 -5.82 16.40 -10.03
N ASN A 74 -6.34 17.63 -10.01
CA ASN A 74 -6.12 18.61 -11.08
C ASN A 74 -4.65 18.97 -11.23
N TYR A 75 -3.95 19.27 -10.14
CA TYR A 75 -2.53 19.61 -10.17
C TYR A 75 -1.67 18.41 -10.61
N PHE A 76 -1.93 17.21 -10.06
CA PHE A 76 -1.17 16.02 -10.43
C PHE A 76 -1.43 15.58 -11.88
N SER A 77 -2.63 15.75 -12.41
CA SER A 77 -2.90 15.47 -13.83
C SER A 77 -2.10 16.38 -14.75
N GLN A 78 -1.97 17.67 -14.41
CA GLN A 78 -1.13 18.61 -15.14
C GLN A 78 0.37 18.28 -14.99
N ALA A 79 0.80 17.84 -13.80
CA ALA A 79 2.17 17.38 -13.58
C ALA A 79 2.51 16.18 -14.47
N VAL A 80 1.60 15.21 -14.58
CA VAL A 80 1.73 14.06 -15.51
C VAL A 80 1.83 14.55 -16.96
N ALA A 81 1.00 15.50 -17.39
CA ALA A 81 1.06 16.06 -18.75
C ALA A 81 2.39 16.75 -19.03
N ALA A 82 2.99 17.44 -18.04
CA ALA A 82 4.29 18.10 -18.15
C ALA A 82 5.48 17.13 -18.06
N ALA A 83 5.31 15.98 -17.39
CA ALA A 83 6.34 14.97 -17.11
C ALA A 83 5.80 13.54 -17.28
N ALA A 84 5.35 13.20 -18.48
CA ALA A 84 4.69 11.94 -18.77
C ALA A 84 5.57 10.68 -18.59
N GLN A 85 6.88 10.83 -18.45
CA GLN A 85 7.80 9.72 -18.21
C GLN A 85 8.23 9.62 -16.73
N SER A 86 7.62 10.40 -15.83
CA SER A 86 7.92 10.38 -14.41
C SER A 86 7.04 9.40 -13.66
N GLY A 87 7.64 8.32 -13.13
CA GLY A 87 6.95 7.37 -12.27
C GLY A 87 6.31 8.03 -11.04
N PRO A 88 7.01 8.87 -10.28
CA PRO A 88 6.43 9.65 -9.19
C PRO A 88 5.25 10.53 -9.58
N ALA A 89 5.24 11.15 -10.78
CA ALA A 89 4.11 11.97 -11.23
C ALA A 89 2.83 11.12 -11.38
N HIS A 90 2.94 9.98 -12.05
CA HIS A 90 1.84 9.03 -12.20
C HIS A 90 1.39 8.46 -10.84
N TYR A 91 2.33 8.15 -9.95
CA TYR A 91 2.02 7.69 -8.61
C TYR A 91 1.21 8.71 -7.81
N ASN A 92 1.60 9.98 -7.84
CA ASN A 92 0.91 11.06 -7.14
C ASN A 92 -0.51 11.26 -7.69
N TYR A 93 -0.67 11.21 -9.00
CA TYR A 93 -1.97 11.29 -9.64
C TYR A 93 -2.87 10.12 -9.23
N ALA A 94 -2.32 8.91 -9.20
CA ALA A 94 -3.02 7.72 -8.73
C ALA A 94 -3.48 7.84 -7.27
N LEU A 95 -2.67 8.45 -6.40
CA LEU A 95 -3.06 8.69 -5.00
C LEU A 95 -4.30 9.57 -4.89
N ALA A 96 -4.38 10.66 -5.66
CA ALA A 96 -5.53 11.56 -5.67
C ALA A 96 -6.78 10.87 -6.22
N LEU A 97 -6.66 10.13 -7.32
CA LEU A 97 -7.75 9.33 -7.89
C LEU A 97 -8.28 8.29 -6.88
N ASN A 98 -7.37 7.58 -6.21
CA ASN A 98 -7.74 6.60 -5.20
C ASN A 98 -8.45 7.24 -3.99
N ALA A 99 -8.03 8.43 -3.57
CA ALA A 99 -8.67 9.17 -2.50
C ALA A 99 -10.10 9.64 -2.86
N LEU A 100 -10.35 9.88 -4.14
CA LEU A 100 -11.67 10.22 -4.68
C LEU A 100 -12.56 8.98 -4.96
N GLY A 101 -11.99 7.76 -4.84
CA GLY A 101 -12.72 6.52 -5.12
C GLY A 101 -12.71 6.09 -6.58
N ASP A 102 -12.00 6.79 -7.45
CA ASP A 102 -11.80 6.42 -8.86
C ASP A 102 -10.75 5.31 -8.98
N THR A 103 -11.14 4.13 -8.50
CA THR A 103 -10.23 3.00 -8.31
C THR A 103 -9.66 2.47 -9.63
N GLU A 104 -10.43 2.51 -10.72
CA GLU A 104 -9.97 1.96 -12.00
C GLU A 104 -8.92 2.86 -12.66
N GLN A 105 -9.12 4.16 -12.67
CA GLN A 105 -8.10 5.09 -13.16
C GLN A 105 -6.88 5.11 -12.24
N ALA A 106 -7.09 5.06 -10.92
CA ALA A 106 -6.00 4.95 -9.95
C ALA A 106 -5.12 3.74 -10.23
N ARG A 107 -5.75 2.58 -10.48
CA ARG A 107 -5.05 1.34 -10.83
C ARG A 107 -4.17 1.51 -12.07
N GLN A 108 -4.70 2.10 -13.13
CA GLN A 108 -3.94 2.34 -14.37
C GLN A 108 -2.72 3.22 -14.10
N GLN A 109 -2.89 4.31 -13.36
CA GLN A 109 -1.82 5.24 -13.03
C GLN A 109 -0.78 4.63 -12.09
N PHE A 110 -1.18 3.80 -11.12
CA PHE A 110 -0.23 3.06 -10.27
C PHE A 110 0.60 2.06 -11.06
N LEU A 111 0.01 1.35 -12.00
CA LEU A 111 0.73 0.40 -12.86
C LEU A 111 1.70 1.13 -13.78
N GLU A 112 1.29 2.26 -14.35
CA GLU A 112 2.16 3.09 -15.17
C GLU A 112 3.35 3.64 -14.36
N ALA A 113 3.09 4.15 -13.15
CA ALA A 113 4.14 4.57 -12.23
C ALA A 113 5.19 3.48 -12.00
N ALA A 114 4.74 2.25 -11.74
CA ALA A 114 5.63 1.12 -11.51
C ALA A 114 6.40 0.68 -12.78
N ASN A 115 5.79 0.82 -13.96
CA ASN A 115 6.46 0.55 -15.24
C ASN A 115 7.54 1.58 -15.57
N LEU A 116 7.29 2.88 -15.27
CA LEU A 116 8.21 3.98 -15.54
C LEU A 116 9.35 4.06 -14.52
N ALA A 117 9.15 3.58 -13.30
CA ALA A 117 10.16 3.56 -12.24
C ALA A 117 10.49 2.11 -11.81
N PRO A 118 11.09 1.27 -12.68
CA PRO A 118 11.42 -0.10 -12.35
C PRO A 118 12.47 -0.15 -11.23
N GLY A 119 12.12 -0.83 -10.13
CA GLY A 119 13.01 -0.95 -8.97
C GLY A 119 12.87 0.17 -7.92
N ASP A 120 12.02 1.15 -8.12
CA ASP A 120 11.67 2.10 -7.07
C ASP A 120 10.81 1.40 -6.01
N LYS A 121 11.46 1.11 -4.87
CA LYS A 121 10.82 0.39 -3.76
C LYS A 121 9.66 1.17 -3.13
N VAL A 122 9.67 2.51 -3.21
CA VAL A 122 8.59 3.32 -2.63
C VAL A 122 7.31 3.11 -3.43
N ILE A 123 7.41 3.11 -4.75
CA ILE A 123 6.29 2.86 -5.66
C ILE A 123 5.87 1.38 -5.58
N TRP A 124 6.83 0.45 -5.75
CA TRP A 124 6.57 -0.98 -5.85
C TRP A 124 6.04 -1.61 -4.55
N ASP A 125 6.55 -1.17 -3.40
CA ASP A 125 6.13 -1.64 -2.07
C ASP A 125 4.97 -0.83 -1.50
N SER A 126 4.42 0.10 -2.28
CA SER A 126 3.31 0.95 -1.84
C SER A 126 2.08 0.13 -1.47
N PRO A 127 1.47 0.38 -0.30
CA PRO A 127 0.19 -0.22 0.05
C PRO A 127 -0.92 0.05 -0.96
N ALA A 128 -0.81 1.17 -1.71
CA ALA A 128 -1.75 1.53 -2.76
C ALA A 128 -1.68 0.61 -3.98
N LEU A 129 -0.50 0.09 -4.30
CA LEU A 129 -0.31 -0.81 -5.44
C LEU A 129 -0.74 -2.26 -5.13
N ARG A 130 -0.69 -2.67 -3.85
CA ARG A 130 -0.98 -4.06 -3.43
C ARG A 130 -2.32 -4.62 -3.92
N PRO A 131 -3.44 -3.88 -3.90
CA PRO A 131 -4.72 -4.39 -4.37
C PRO A 131 -4.72 -4.70 -5.88
N PHE A 132 -3.82 -4.10 -6.63
CA PHE A 132 -3.78 -4.20 -8.09
C PHE A 132 -2.76 -5.20 -8.61
N GLY A 133 -1.96 -5.78 -7.72
CA GLY A 133 -0.90 -6.73 -8.06
C GLY A 133 0.39 -6.05 -8.53
N ASN A 134 1.46 -6.82 -8.52
CA ASN A 134 2.76 -6.36 -9.02
C ASN A 134 2.75 -6.41 -10.57
N PRO A 135 3.28 -5.37 -11.28
CA PRO A 135 3.40 -5.37 -12.74
C PRO A 135 4.09 -6.62 -13.31
N ASP A 136 5.09 -7.15 -12.61
CA ASP A 136 5.77 -8.37 -13.03
C ASP A 136 4.89 -9.61 -12.94
N SER A 137 3.99 -9.70 -11.97
CA SER A 137 3.05 -10.82 -11.88
C SER A 137 2.05 -10.80 -13.03
N GLN A 138 1.63 -9.62 -13.48
CA GLN A 138 0.76 -9.47 -14.64
C GLN A 138 1.47 -9.84 -15.95
N LYS A 139 2.73 -9.42 -16.13
CA LYS A 139 3.56 -9.82 -17.29
C LYS A 139 3.79 -11.33 -17.32
N LYS A 140 3.99 -11.93 -16.14
CA LYS A 140 4.17 -13.39 -16.01
C LYS A 140 2.88 -14.15 -16.35
N ALA A 141 1.73 -13.71 -15.81
CA ALA A 141 0.43 -14.31 -16.12
C ALA A 141 0.06 -14.18 -17.61
N ALA A 142 0.32 -13.04 -18.23
CA ALA A 142 0.11 -12.82 -19.65
C ALA A 142 1.02 -13.72 -20.53
N LYS A 143 2.20 -14.07 -20.04
CA LYS A 143 3.15 -14.95 -20.74
C LYS A 143 2.83 -16.43 -20.55
N GLU A 144 2.22 -16.81 -19.43
CA GLU A 144 1.82 -18.18 -19.11
C GLU A 144 0.46 -18.58 -19.73
N HIS A 145 -0.35 -17.60 -20.14
CA HIS A 145 -1.58 -17.82 -20.92
C HIS A 145 -1.46 -17.19 -22.31
N PRO A 146 -0.71 -17.82 -23.25
CA PRO A 146 -0.85 -17.43 -24.63
C PRO A 146 -2.30 -17.71 -25.01
N THR A 147 -3.03 -16.67 -25.42
CA THR A 147 -4.38 -16.82 -25.97
C THR A 147 -4.34 -17.89 -27.04
N THR A 148 -4.91 -19.03 -26.71
CA THR A 148 -5.16 -20.08 -27.71
C THR A 148 -6.18 -19.48 -28.68
N THR A 149 -5.68 -18.88 -29.74
CA THR A 149 -6.50 -18.44 -30.84
C THR A 149 -7.17 -19.71 -31.36
N SER A 150 -8.43 -19.85 -31.03
CA SER A 150 -9.29 -20.92 -31.59
C SER A 150 -9.22 -20.82 -33.11
N ARG A 151 -8.47 -21.70 -33.70
CA ARG A 151 -8.42 -21.89 -35.18
C ARG A 151 -9.85 -22.22 -35.62
N PRO A 152 -10.50 -21.44 -36.50
CA PRO A 152 -11.79 -21.80 -37.01
C PRO A 152 -11.63 -23.15 -37.72
N GLY A 153 -12.40 -24.14 -37.30
CA GLY A 153 -12.44 -25.42 -37.95
C GLY A 153 -12.90 -25.24 -39.37
N ILE A 154 -12.07 -25.68 -40.32
CA ILE A 154 -12.44 -25.81 -41.73
C ILE A 154 -13.45 -26.95 -41.78
N GLY A 155 -14.73 -26.58 -41.94
CA GLY A 155 -15.79 -27.53 -42.21
C GLY A 155 -15.53 -28.27 -43.51
N SER A 156 -15.32 -29.59 -43.44
CA SER A 156 -15.38 -30.48 -44.57
C SER A 156 -16.82 -30.54 -45.09
N GLY A 157 -17.07 -30.02 -46.28
CA GLY A 157 -18.33 -30.14 -46.98
C GLY A 157 -18.66 -31.58 -47.37
N PRO A 158 -19.96 -31.90 -47.50
CA PRO A 158 -20.41 -33.22 -47.91
C PRO A 158 -20.20 -33.49 -49.42
N ARG A 159 -19.95 -34.74 -49.71
CA ARG A 159 -20.07 -35.29 -51.06
C ARG A 159 -21.49 -35.58 -51.41
#